data_8a4cdf5bbf1b946add59863c17e5abab
#
_entry.id   8a4cdf5bbf1b946add59863c17e5abab
#
_cell.length_a   1.000
_cell.length_b   1.000
_cell.length_c   1.000
_cell.angle_alpha   90.00
_cell.angle_beta   90.00
_cell.angle_gamma   90.00
#
_symmetry.space_group_name_H-M   'P 1'
#
loop_
_entity.id
_entity.type
_entity.pdbx_description
1 polymer ?
#
loop_
_entity_poly.entity_id
_entity_poly.type
_entity_poly.pdbx_seq_one_letter_code
_entity_poly.pdbx_strand_id
1 'polypeptide(L)'
;EQGYLYDFYGELLNEHQRKVYELAVFEDWSLSEIGQECGISRQGVRDLLRRCKRMLEEYEEKLKLMDKFLRTKDKMKQIHQLTCSFKESNDQKLIDQIESIAKEMIEEL
;
A
#
# COMPACT_ATOMS: atom_id res chain seq x y z
N GLU A 1 -4.25 4.44 0.52
CA GLU A 1 -3.91 3.69 -0.70
C GLU A 1 -2.67 4.24 -1.40
N GLN A 2 -2.55 5.57 -1.54
CA GLN A 2 -1.34 6.16 -2.12
C GLN A 2 -0.11 5.89 -1.27
N GLY A 3 -0.28 5.81 0.06
CA GLY A 3 0.80 5.45 0.96
C GLY A 3 1.32 4.05 0.70
N TYR A 4 0.43 3.10 0.47
CA TYR A 4 0.82 1.74 0.16
C TYR A 4 1.54 1.63 -1.20
N LEU A 5 1.05 2.33 -2.20
CA LEU A 5 1.71 2.35 -3.51
C LEU A 5 3.14 2.85 -3.38
N TYR A 6 3.33 3.92 -2.63
CA TYR A 6 4.66 4.47 -2.41
C TYR A 6 5.54 3.51 -1.60
N ASP A 7 5.00 2.87 -0.58
CA ASP A 7 5.76 1.92 0.24
C ASP A 7 6.32 0.77 -0.60
N PHE A 8 5.54 0.26 -1.55
CA PHE A 8 5.98 -0.84 -2.41
C PHE A 8 6.85 -0.40 -3.58
N TYR A 9 6.55 0.75 -4.17
CA TYR A 9 7.14 1.13 -5.47
C TYR A 9 7.89 2.44 -5.47
N GLY A 10 7.92 3.16 -4.34
CA GLY A 10 8.56 4.47 -4.27
C GLY A 10 10.03 4.47 -4.66
N GLU A 11 10.75 3.39 -4.35
CA GLU A 11 12.17 3.28 -4.70
C GLU A 11 12.41 3.20 -6.20
N LEU A 12 11.38 2.91 -7.00
CA LEU A 12 11.48 2.89 -8.45
C LEU A 12 11.36 4.27 -9.07
N LEU A 13 10.97 5.27 -8.28
CA LEU A 13 10.98 6.67 -8.70
C LEU A 13 12.40 7.21 -8.54
N ASN A 14 12.77 8.21 -9.38
CA ASN A 14 14.07 8.85 -9.19
C ASN A 14 14.04 9.76 -7.96
N GLU A 15 15.22 10.26 -7.56
CA GLU A 15 15.37 11.06 -6.36
C GLU A 15 14.52 12.32 -6.36
N HIS A 16 14.47 13.03 -7.48
CA HIS A 16 13.66 14.24 -7.62
C HIS A 16 12.16 13.95 -7.50
N GLN A 17 11.70 12.89 -8.16
CA GLN A 17 10.31 12.46 -8.09
C GLN A 17 9.92 12.06 -6.67
N ARG A 18 10.77 11.32 -5.98
CA ARG A 18 10.51 10.92 -4.60
C ARG A 18 10.40 12.12 -3.67
N LYS A 19 11.31 13.07 -3.81
CA LYS A 19 11.29 14.29 -2.99
C LYS A 19 9.98 15.04 -3.14
N VAL A 20 9.57 15.31 -4.37
CA VAL A 20 8.33 16.04 -4.65
C VAL A 20 7.12 15.25 -4.13
N TYR A 21 7.08 13.96 -4.38
CA TYR A 21 5.99 13.11 -3.93
C TYR A 21 5.86 13.10 -2.41
N GLU A 22 6.98 12.93 -1.70
CA GLU A 22 6.98 12.90 -0.24
C GLU A 22 6.52 14.24 0.36
N LEU A 23 6.96 15.36 -0.20
CA LEU A 23 6.54 16.68 0.28
C LEU A 23 5.03 16.87 0.11
N ALA A 24 4.48 16.44 -1.01
CA ALA A 24 3.06 16.61 -1.29
C ALA A 24 2.17 15.66 -0.48
N VAL A 25 2.52 14.39 -0.44
CA VAL A 25 1.65 13.33 0.11
C VAL A 25 1.84 13.15 1.61
N PHE A 26 3.06 13.21 2.09
CA PHE A 26 3.35 12.93 3.50
C PHE A 26 3.55 14.18 4.34
N GLU A 27 4.10 15.25 3.76
CA GLU A 27 4.39 16.50 4.47
C GLU A 27 3.31 17.56 4.26
N ASP A 28 2.33 17.31 3.41
CA ASP A 28 1.20 18.20 3.14
C ASP A 28 1.61 19.61 2.63
N TRP A 29 2.72 19.71 1.91
CA TRP A 29 3.13 20.97 1.32
C TRP A 29 2.21 21.36 0.16
N SER A 30 2.00 22.67 -0.02
CA SER A 30 1.26 23.16 -1.17
C SER A 30 2.10 23.06 -2.44
N LEU A 31 1.43 23.10 -3.59
CA LEU A 31 2.11 23.07 -4.89
C LEU A 31 3.10 24.24 -5.02
N SER A 32 2.72 25.42 -4.51
CA SER A 32 3.57 26.60 -4.55
C SER A 32 4.81 26.43 -3.69
N GLU A 33 4.65 25.89 -2.49
CA GLU A 33 5.77 25.64 -1.58
C GLU A 33 6.76 24.66 -2.18
N ILE A 34 6.26 23.57 -2.77
CA ILE A 34 7.10 22.57 -3.41
C ILE A 34 7.83 23.18 -4.60
N GLY A 35 7.13 23.97 -5.40
CA GLY A 35 7.72 24.63 -6.56
C GLY A 35 8.87 25.53 -6.19
N GLN A 36 8.72 26.31 -5.11
CA GLN A 36 9.78 27.16 -4.61
C GLN A 36 10.98 26.36 -4.13
N GLU A 37 10.73 25.31 -3.37
CA GLU A 37 11.80 24.47 -2.82
C GLU A 37 12.56 23.72 -3.91
N CYS A 38 11.86 23.23 -4.91
CA CYS A 38 12.45 22.38 -5.96
C CYS A 38 12.84 23.13 -7.22
N GLY A 39 12.57 24.45 -7.28
CA GLY A 39 12.95 25.28 -8.41
C GLY A 39 12.15 25.01 -9.68
N ILE A 40 10.89 24.62 -9.53
CA ILE A 40 9.99 24.39 -10.67
C ILE A 40 8.68 25.13 -10.48
N SER A 41 7.91 25.26 -11.55
CA SER A 41 6.64 25.96 -11.50
C SER A 41 5.58 25.13 -10.75
N ARG A 42 4.54 25.80 -10.29
CA ARG A 42 3.39 25.14 -9.67
C ARG A 42 2.77 24.11 -10.59
N GLN A 43 2.64 24.44 -11.88
CA GLN A 43 2.13 23.52 -12.88
C GLN A 43 3.09 22.34 -13.08
N GLY A 44 4.39 22.59 -13.05
CA GLY A 44 5.41 21.55 -13.12
C GLY A 44 5.31 20.57 -11.97
N VAL A 45 5.02 21.04 -10.75
CA VAL A 45 4.80 20.19 -9.59
C VAL A 45 3.58 19.30 -9.82
N ARG A 46 2.48 19.89 -10.27
CA ARG A 46 1.24 19.16 -10.54
C ARG A 46 1.47 18.06 -11.58
N ASP A 47 2.14 18.38 -12.66
CA ASP A 47 2.41 17.43 -13.74
C ASP A 47 3.32 16.29 -13.26
N LEU A 48 4.32 16.62 -12.46
CA LEU A 48 5.25 15.64 -11.91
C LEU A 48 4.51 14.68 -10.96
N LEU A 49 3.66 15.21 -10.08
CA LEU A 49 2.87 14.37 -9.16
C LEU A 49 1.93 13.44 -9.90
N ARG A 50 1.28 13.95 -10.95
CA ARG A 50 0.39 13.15 -11.78
C ARG A 50 1.15 12.01 -12.46
N ARG A 51 2.35 12.30 -12.94
CA ARG A 51 3.22 11.30 -13.58
C ARG A 51 3.67 10.24 -12.57
N CYS A 52 4.08 10.65 -11.38
CA CYS A 52 4.47 9.72 -10.32
C CYS A 52 3.33 8.78 -9.95
N LYS A 53 2.14 9.32 -9.76
CA LYS A 53 0.96 8.52 -9.46
C LYS A 53 0.70 7.47 -10.52
N ARG A 54 0.79 7.87 -11.79
CA ARG A 54 0.59 6.95 -12.91
C ARG A 54 1.64 5.83 -12.91
N MET A 55 2.90 6.19 -12.67
CA MET A 55 3.99 5.21 -12.62
C MET A 55 3.76 4.19 -11.51
N LEU A 56 3.39 4.65 -10.31
CA LEU A 56 3.13 3.75 -9.19
C LEU A 56 1.96 2.81 -9.50
N GLU A 57 0.90 3.34 -10.08
CA GLU A 57 -0.27 2.53 -10.47
C GLU A 57 0.08 1.50 -11.55
N GLU A 58 0.91 1.85 -12.50
CA GLU A 58 1.37 0.92 -13.54
C GLU A 58 2.24 -0.20 -12.96
N TYR A 59 3.10 0.11 -11.98
CA TYR A 59 3.88 -0.92 -11.29
C TYR A 59 2.96 -1.89 -10.57
N GLU A 60 1.95 -1.37 -9.87
CA GLU A 60 0.99 -2.22 -9.16
C GLU A 60 0.18 -3.09 -10.13
N GLU A 61 -0.22 -2.55 -11.27
CA GLU A 61 -0.94 -3.31 -12.28
C GLU A 61 -0.14 -4.52 -12.76
N LYS A 62 1.17 -4.34 -12.93
CA LYS A 62 2.06 -5.39 -13.42
C LYS A 62 2.50 -6.36 -12.33
N LEU A 63 2.84 -5.85 -11.15
CA LEU A 63 3.48 -6.64 -10.10
C LEU A 63 2.51 -7.13 -9.03
N LYS A 64 1.43 -6.39 -8.77
CA LYS A 64 0.36 -6.73 -7.84
C LYS A 64 0.83 -7.04 -6.41
N LEU A 65 1.93 -6.39 -5.98
CA LEU A 65 2.46 -6.58 -4.63
C LEU A 65 1.54 -6.00 -3.56
N MET A 66 0.95 -4.84 -3.84
CA MET A 66 0.01 -4.22 -2.90
C MET A 66 -1.25 -5.06 -2.76
N ASP A 67 -1.79 -5.55 -3.88
CA ASP A 67 -2.98 -6.40 -3.88
C ASP A 67 -2.73 -7.67 -3.06
N LYS A 68 -1.59 -8.32 -3.28
CA LYS A 68 -1.20 -9.52 -2.53
C LYS A 68 -1.06 -9.22 -1.04
N PHE A 69 -0.42 -8.10 -0.69
CA PHE A 69 -0.25 -7.67 0.70
C PHE A 69 -1.60 -7.47 1.39
N LEU A 70 -2.52 -6.75 0.74
CA LEU A 70 -3.83 -6.46 1.31
C LEU A 70 -4.66 -7.73 1.50
N ARG A 71 -4.61 -8.65 0.56
CA ARG A 71 -5.31 -9.95 0.68
C ARG A 71 -4.75 -10.77 1.84
N THR A 72 -3.43 -10.81 1.97
CA THR A 72 -2.78 -11.51 3.08
C THR A 72 -3.14 -10.90 4.41
N LYS A 73 -3.12 -9.56 4.50
CA LYS A 73 -3.49 -8.83 5.72
C LYS A 73 -4.93 -9.14 6.12
N ASP A 74 -5.85 -9.17 5.16
CA ASP A 74 -7.26 -9.49 5.42
C ASP A 74 -7.41 -10.91 5.98
N LYS A 75 -6.72 -11.89 5.39
CA LYS A 75 -6.75 -13.27 5.88
C LYS A 75 -6.18 -13.40 7.28
N MET A 76 -5.11 -12.65 7.59
CA MET A 76 -4.55 -12.63 8.94
C MET A 76 -5.55 -12.06 9.95
N LYS A 77 -6.30 -11.02 9.58
CA LYS A 77 -7.35 -10.48 10.43
C LYS A 77 -8.46 -11.48 10.66
N GLN A 78 -8.85 -12.23 9.65
CA GLN A 78 -9.86 -13.27 9.78
C GLN A 78 -9.41 -14.36 10.75
N ILE A 79 -8.16 -14.79 10.65
CA ILE A 79 -7.58 -15.76 11.58
C ILE A 79 -7.63 -15.24 13.01
N HIS A 80 -7.26 -13.98 13.20
CA HIS A 80 -7.28 -13.35 14.52
C HIS A 80 -8.70 -13.33 15.10
N GLN A 81 -9.69 -12.93 14.31
CA GLN A 81 -11.09 -12.90 14.74
C GLN A 81 -11.59 -14.28 15.14
N LEU A 82 -11.28 -15.29 14.31
CA LEU A 82 -11.68 -16.67 14.60
C LEU A 82 -11.02 -17.19 15.87
N THR A 83 -9.76 -16.84 16.09
CA THR A 83 -9.03 -17.22 17.30
C THR A 83 -9.66 -16.61 18.54
N CYS A 84 -10.04 -15.33 18.48
CA CYS A 84 -10.73 -14.65 19.59
C CYS A 84 -12.07 -15.31 19.87
N SER A 85 -12.83 -15.64 18.84
CA SER A 85 -14.11 -16.34 18.98
C SER A 85 -13.95 -17.72 19.59
N PHE A 86 -12.89 -18.43 19.20
CA PHE A 86 -12.61 -19.76 19.75
C PHE A 86 -12.32 -19.71 21.25
N LYS A 87 -11.59 -18.69 21.71
CA LYS A 87 -11.28 -18.52 23.13
C LYS A 87 -12.54 -18.38 23.98
N GLU A 88 -13.61 -17.83 23.41
CA GLU A 88 -14.86 -17.64 24.11
C GLU A 88 -15.78 -18.85 24.03
N SER A 89 -15.83 -19.53 22.87
CA SER A 89 -16.81 -20.58 22.58
C SER A 89 -16.26 -22.02 22.65
N ASN A 90 -14.95 -22.18 22.43
CA ASN A 90 -14.30 -23.49 22.28
C ASN A 90 -14.90 -24.35 21.16
N ASP A 91 -15.50 -23.70 20.15
CA ASP A 91 -16.10 -24.39 19.01
C ASP A 91 -15.03 -24.87 18.04
N GLN A 92 -14.90 -26.19 17.88
CA GLN A 92 -13.89 -26.80 17.00
C GLN A 92 -14.05 -26.41 15.54
N LYS A 93 -15.24 -26.01 15.11
CA LYS A 93 -15.47 -25.55 13.75
C LYS A 93 -14.65 -24.31 13.42
N LEU A 94 -14.37 -23.47 14.42
CA LEU A 94 -13.55 -22.28 14.25
C LEU A 94 -12.10 -22.64 13.95
N ILE A 95 -11.59 -23.70 14.56
CA ILE A 95 -10.25 -24.21 14.30
C ILE A 95 -10.14 -24.70 12.85
N ASP A 96 -11.16 -25.41 12.37
CA ASP A 96 -11.19 -25.89 10.99
C ASP A 96 -11.17 -24.73 10.00
N GLN A 97 -11.88 -23.65 10.32
CA GLN A 97 -11.89 -22.43 9.50
C GLN A 97 -10.51 -21.76 9.47
N ILE A 98 -9.85 -21.68 10.63
CA ILE A 98 -8.51 -21.12 10.73
C ILE A 98 -7.53 -21.93 9.87
N GLU A 99 -7.60 -23.24 9.98
CA GLU A 99 -6.74 -24.15 9.20
C GLU A 99 -6.96 -23.96 7.69
N SER A 100 -8.22 -23.83 7.28
CA SER A 100 -8.57 -23.63 5.88
C SER A 100 -7.95 -22.32 5.33
N ILE A 101 -8.06 -21.23 6.08
CA ILE A 101 -7.49 -19.94 5.69
C ILE A 101 -5.96 -20.02 5.63
N ALA A 102 -5.34 -20.63 6.64
CA ALA A 102 -3.89 -20.81 6.68
C ALA A 102 -3.40 -21.62 5.47
N LYS A 103 -4.13 -22.66 5.09
CA LYS A 103 -3.79 -23.47 3.93
C LYS A 103 -3.85 -22.68 2.64
N GLU A 104 -4.88 -21.86 2.47
CA GLU A 104 -4.98 -20.97 1.32
C GLU A 104 -3.77 -20.03 1.22
N MET A 105 -3.36 -19.47 2.35
CA MET A 105 -2.21 -18.56 2.39
C MET A 105 -0.92 -19.26 1.98
N ILE A 106 -0.74 -20.51 2.42
CA ILE A 106 0.44 -21.30 2.06
C ILE A 106 0.45 -21.57 0.56
N GLU A 107 -0.70 -21.91 -0.01
CA GLU A 107 -0.80 -22.23 -1.44
C GLU A 107 -0.59 -21.02 -2.33
N GLU A 108 -0.83 -19.80 -1.82
CA GLU A 108 -0.62 -18.56 -2.56
C GLU A 108 0.83 -18.05 -2.51
N LEU A 109 1.69 -18.62 -1.71
CA LEU A 109 3.08 -18.18 -1.60
C LEU A 109 3.93 -18.54 -2.84
#